data_d95e0f772c756cf6574ad928b3ec0e32
#
_entry.id   d95e0f772c756cf6574ad928b3ec0e32
#
_cell.length_a   1.000
_cell.length_b   1.000
_cell.length_c   1.000
_cell.angle_alpha   90.00
_cell.angle_beta   90.00
_cell.angle_gamma   90.00
#
_symmetry.space_group_name_H-M   'P 1'
#
loop_
_entity.id
_entity.type
_entity.pdbx_description
1 polymer ?
#
loop_
_entity_poly.entity_id
_entity_poly.type
_entity_poly.pdbx_seq_one_letter_code
_entity_poly.pdbx_strand_id
1 'polypeptide(L)'
;AGLLRAPAAATLVRALRERFDLPVHLHTHDTAGGQIGTLLAAIDAGVDAVDAACSSMSGTTSQPSLSALVAATDGTERPTGLDIDKVFSLEPYWEAVRTIYKPFESGLASPTGRVYFHEIPGGQLSNLRQQAIALGLGDRFEDIEDMYAAANRILGNIVKVTPSSKVVGDLALALVGAGADPADFEENPTRYDIPDSVIGFLEGELGDPPGGWPEPFRTKALQGRAAKPRHTELTPEQESALATEPRRTLNQLLFPGPTREFEASREAYGDLSVLGTIEFLHGLEQGTEYEAEIEAGKRLILGISSVGEADRQGMRTVMCTLNGQFRPVTVRDRSITADVKAVEKAD
;
A
#
# COMPACT_ATOMS: atom_id res chain seq x y z
N ALA A 1 -12.13 6.96 0.58
CA ALA A 1 -12.07 5.97 -0.52
C ALA A 1 -12.23 6.60 -1.92
N GLY A 2 -12.58 7.89 -2.04
CA GLY A 2 -12.80 8.55 -3.34
C GLY A 2 -14.17 8.30 -3.98
N LEU A 3 -15.09 7.68 -3.26
CA LEU A 3 -16.42 7.32 -3.75
C LEU A 3 -17.49 8.37 -3.42
N LEU A 4 -17.27 9.19 -2.42
CA LEU A 4 -18.24 10.21 -2.00
C LEU A 4 -18.33 11.31 -3.07
N ARG A 5 -19.54 11.55 -3.56
CA ARG A 5 -19.81 12.59 -4.55
C ARG A 5 -20.20 13.90 -3.87
N ALA A 6 -19.92 15.03 -4.49
CA ALA A 6 -20.15 16.35 -3.91
C ALA A 6 -21.58 16.57 -3.31
N PRO A 7 -22.69 16.22 -4.00
CA PRO A 7 -24.02 16.37 -3.41
C PRO A 7 -24.23 15.47 -2.17
N ALA A 8 -23.67 14.26 -2.19
CA ALA A 8 -23.77 13.33 -1.07
C ALA A 8 -22.93 13.81 0.14
N ALA A 9 -21.76 14.41 -0.09
CA ALA A 9 -20.93 15.00 0.96
C ALA A 9 -21.69 16.12 1.68
N ALA A 10 -22.30 17.05 0.93
CA ALA A 10 -23.10 18.13 1.51
C ALA A 10 -24.27 17.59 2.35
N THR A 11 -24.97 16.56 1.86
CA THR A 11 -26.08 15.91 2.60
C THR A 11 -25.59 15.26 3.88
N LEU A 12 -24.49 14.50 3.81
CA LEU A 12 -23.90 13.80 4.95
C LEU A 12 -23.44 14.78 6.04
N VAL A 13 -22.68 15.82 5.65
CA VAL A 13 -22.18 16.83 6.60
C VAL A 13 -23.33 17.53 7.31
N ARG A 14 -24.36 18.01 6.57
CA ARG A 14 -25.54 18.63 7.20
C ARG A 14 -26.23 17.68 8.16
N ALA A 15 -26.47 16.44 7.76
CA ALA A 15 -27.14 15.46 8.60
C ALA A 15 -26.35 15.13 9.89
N LEU A 16 -25.02 15.15 9.85
CA LEU A 16 -24.16 14.99 11.02
C LEU A 16 -24.23 16.22 11.93
N ARG A 17 -24.13 17.44 11.35
CA ARG A 17 -24.20 18.71 12.10
C ARG A 17 -25.56 18.93 12.77
N GLU A 18 -26.65 18.46 12.17
CA GLU A 18 -28.00 18.53 12.77
C GLU A 18 -28.17 17.61 13.97
N ARG A 19 -27.39 16.53 14.08
CA ARG A 19 -27.55 15.51 15.11
C ARG A 19 -26.50 15.56 16.20
N PHE A 20 -25.32 16.07 15.92
CA PHE A 20 -24.17 16.01 16.81
C PHE A 20 -23.46 17.36 16.89
N ASP A 21 -23.07 17.76 18.08
CA ASP A 21 -22.20 18.91 18.35
C ASP A 21 -20.73 18.45 18.48
N LEU A 22 -20.27 17.68 17.50
CA LEU A 22 -18.89 17.21 17.41
C LEU A 22 -18.24 17.76 16.14
N PRO A 23 -16.92 18.03 16.18
CA PRO A 23 -16.21 18.39 14.97
C PRO A 23 -16.31 17.29 13.90
N VAL A 24 -16.63 17.71 12.67
CA VAL A 24 -16.71 16.80 11.50
C VAL A 24 -15.45 16.97 10.66
N HIS A 25 -14.72 15.89 10.49
CA HIS A 25 -13.52 15.83 9.66
C HIS A 25 -13.78 14.92 8.45
N LEU A 26 -13.68 15.48 7.23
CA LEU A 26 -13.86 14.72 5.99
C LEU A 26 -12.51 14.33 5.38
N HIS A 27 -12.30 13.01 5.26
CA HIS A 27 -11.17 12.42 4.55
C HIS A 27 -11.65 11.72 3.27
N THR A 28 -10.97 11.98 2.15
CA THR A 28 -11.24 11.31 0.88
C THR A 28 -9.96 11.14 0.05
N HIS A 29 -10.03 10.31 -1.01
CA HIS A 29 -8.95 10.12 -1.98
C HIS A 29 -9.39 10.61 -3.35
N ASP A 30 -8.49 11.20 -4.13
CA ASP A 30 -8.83 11.78 -5.43
C ASP A 30 -8.78 10.79 -6.60
N THR A 31 -9.16 9.54 -6.34
CA THR A 31 -9.14 8.45 -7.32
C THR A 31 -10.00 8.70 -8.55
N ALA A 32 -11.08 9.47 -8.38
CA ALA A 32 -11.96 9.89 -9.49
C ALA A 32 -11.54 11.20 -10.14
N GLY A 33 -10.61 11.98 -9.54
CA GLY A 33 -10.24 13.32 -9.99
C GLY A 33 -11.28 14.41 -9.72
N GLY A 34 -12.31 14.10 -8.94
CA GLY A 34 -13.40 15.04 -8.64
C GLY A 34 -13.52 15.43 -7.18
N GLN A 35 -12.59 15.00 -6.35
CA GLN A 35 -12.76 15.11 -4.91
C GLN A 35 -12.53 16.53 -4.36
N ILE A 36 -11.85 17.40 -5.10
CA ILE A 36 -11.81 18.82 -4.71
C ILE A 36 -13.23 19.42 -4.68
N GLY A 37 -14.07 19.08 -5.66
CA GLY A 37 -15.49 19.48 -5.67
C GLY A 37 -16.28 18.89 -4.49
N THR A 38 -15.94 17.67 -4.06
CA THR A 38 -16.53 17.03 -2.88
C THR A 38 -16.12 17.75 -1.60
N LEU A 39 -14.85 18.15 -1.47
CA LEU A 39 -14.38 18.93 -0.32
C LEU A 39 -15.02 20.31 -0.25
N LEU A 40 -15.12 21.02 -1.38
CA LEU A 40 -15.78 22.34 -1.44
C LEU A 40 -17.27 22.25 -1.02
N ALA A 41 -18.00 21.25 -1.53
CA ALA A 41 -19.38 21.03 -1.12
C ALA A 41 -19.54 20.68 0.37
N ALA A 42 -18.56 19.98 0.96
CA ALA A 42 -18.53 19.70 2.39
C ALA A 42 -18.20 20.96 3.22
N ILE A 43 -17.29 21.81 2.73
CA ILE A 43 -16.94 23.09 3.36
C ILE A 43 -18.16 23.99 3.41
N ASP A 44 -18.87 24.14 2.31
CA ASP A 44 -20.12 24.92 2.25
C ASP A 44 -21.22 24.35 3.16
N ALA A 45 -21.23 23.04 3.36
CA ALA A 45 -22.17 22.35 4.26
C ALA A 45 -21.79 22.43 5.75
N GLY A 46 -20.62 22.98 6.10
CA GLY A 46 -20.22 23.20 7.49
C GLY A 46 -19.26 22.15 8.07
N VAL A 47 -18.48 21.44 7.26
CA VAL A 47 -17.40 20.58 7.78
C VAL A 47 -16.33 21.42 8.50
N ASP A 48 -15.73 20.88 9.56
CA ASP A 48 -14.73 21.59 10.36
C ASP A 48 -13.30 21.39 9.84
N ALA A 49 -13.00 20.21 9.30
CA ALA A 49 -11.70 19.89 8.74
C ALA A 49 -11.79 19.02 7.49
N VAL A 50 -10.85 19.18 6.58
CA VAL A 50 -10.68 18.36 5.37
C VAL A 50 -9.21 18.05 5.16
N ASP A 51 -8.91 16.95 4.47
CA ASP A 51 -7.54 16.56 4.14
C ASP A 51 -7.20 16.89 2.70
N ALA A 52 -5.98 17.40 2.51
CA ALA A 52 -5.38 17.64 1.22
C ALA A 52 -3.90 17.26 1.26
N ALA A 53 -3.27 17.07 0.10
CA ALA A 53 -1.86 16.74 -0.03
C ALA A 53 -1.09 17.84 -0.77
N CYS A 54 0.21 17.98 -0.52
CA CYS A 54 1.06 18.84 -1.33
C CYS A 54 0.89 18.48 -2.81
N SER A 55 0.88 19.50 -3.70
CA SER A 55 0.48 19.32 -5.10
C SER A 55 1.20 18.20 -5.82
N SER A 56 2.51 18.09 -5.65
CA SER A 56 3.32 17.03 -6.25
C SER A 56 3.01 15.62 -5.72
N MET A 57 2.39 15.50 -4.53
CA MET A 57 1.99 14.23 -3.90
C MET A 57 0.48 14.01 -3.96
N SER A 58 -0.28 14.88 -4.61
CA SER A 58 -1.74 14.85 -4.69
C SER A 58 -2.26 14.02 -5.87
N GLY A 59 -3.57 13.80 -5.87
CA GLY A 59 -4.27 13.10 -6.96
C GLY A 59 -4.22 11.59 -6.87
N THR A 60 -4.90 10.92 -7.79
CA THR A 60 -5.01 9.45 -7.86
C THR A 60 -5.40 8.81 -6.52
N THR A 61 -4.56 7.96 -5.93
CA THR A 61 -4.81 7.31 -4.63
C THR A 61 -4.44 8.17 -3.43
N SER A 62 -3.96 9.41 -3.65
CA SER A 62 -3.75 10.42 -2.61
C SER A 62 -4.94 11.37 -2.51
N GLN A 63 -4.82 12.44 -1.71
CA GLN A 63 -5.83 13.46 -1.52
C GLN A 63 -5.79 14.50 -2.64
N PRO A 64 -6.82 15.39 -2.75
CA PRO A 64 -6.75 16.56 -3.60
C PRO A 64 -5.59 17.50 -3.27
N SER A 65 -5.17 18.32 -4.24
CA SER A 65 -4.10 19.29 -4.07
C SER A 65 -4.43 20.35 -3.01
N LEU A 66 -3.51 20.54 -2.07
CA LEU A 66 -3.62 21.55 -1.01
C LEU A 66 -3.64 22.97 -1.58
N SER A 67 -2.73 23.31 -2.49
CA SER A 67 -2.70 24.67 -3.07
C SER A 67 -3.96 24.98 -3.90
N ALA A 68 -4.47 23.97 -4.63
CA ALA A 68 -5.71 24.13 -5.36
C ALA A 68 -6.92 24.33 -4.42
N LEU A 69 -6.96 23.61 -3.29
CA LEU A 69 -8.03 23.76 -2.29
C LEU A 69 -7.98 25.14 -1.61
N VAL A 70 -6.78 25.58 -1.20
CA VAL A 70 -6.59 26.91 -0.58
C VAL A 70 -7.00 28.02 -1.54
N ALA A 71 -6.56 27.95 -2.81
CA ALA A 71 -6.95 28.91 -3.84
C ALA A 71 -8.46 28.89 -4.12
N ALA A 72 -9.09 27.71 -4.15
CA ALA A 72 -10.52 27.57 -4.43
C ALA A 72 -11.42 28.08 -3.28
N THR A 73 -10.91 28.15 -2.06
CA THR A 73 -11.63 28.67 -0.89
C THR A 73 -11.32 30.12 -0.59
N ASP A 74 -10.31 30.70 -1.25
CA ASP A 74 -9.98 32.11 -1.07
C ASP A 74 -11.14 33.02 -1.50
N GLY A 75 -11.44 34.03 -0.67
CA GLY A 75 -12.58 34.95 -0.89
C GLY A 75 -13.96 34.33 -0.69
N THR A 76 -14.07 33.08 -0.25
CA THR A 76 -15.37 32.48 0.14
C THR A 76 -15.71 32.79 1.60
N GLU A 77 -16.95 32.46 2.02
CA GLU A 77 -17.36 32.61 3.43
C GLU A 77 -16.59 31.71 4.41
N ARG A 78 -15.97 30.64 3.91
CA ARG A 78 -15.27 29.65 4.73
C ARG A 78 -13.87 29.35 4.14
N PRO A 79 -12.95 30.33 4.16
CA PRO A 79 -11.59 30.11 3.69
C PRO A 79 -10.85 29.19 4.67
N THR A 80 -9.79 28.52 4.18
CA THR A 80 -8.93 27.68 5.02
C THR A 80 -8.14 28.47 6.07
N GLY A 81 -7.95 29.78 5.86
CA GLY A 81 -7.08 30.61 6.67
C GLY A 81 -5.57 30.38 6.46
N LEU A 82 -5.21 29.51 5.54
CA LEU A 82 -3.81 29.28 5.17
C LEU A 82 -3.32 30.37 4.22
N ASP A 83 -2.08 30.80 4.45
CA ASP A 83 -1.37 31.72 3.57
C ASP A 83 -0.92 30.97 2.30
N ILE A 84 -1.48 31.34 1.15
CA ILE A 84 -1.22 30.63 -0.12
C ILE A 84 0.23 30.76 -0.59
N ASP A 85 0.90 31.88 -0.33
CA ASP A 85 2.30 32.06 -0.71
C ASP A 85 3.22 31.11 0.07
N LYS A 86 2.88 30.87 1.35
CA LYS A 86 3.59 29.86 2.15
C LYS A 86 3.33 28.44 1.66
N VAL A 87 2.12 28.14 1.23
CA VAL A 87 1.81 26.83 0.62
C VAL A 87 2.61 26.65 -0.66
N PHE A 88 2.64 27.65 -1.55
CA PHE A 88 3.46 27.61 -2.77
C PHE A 88 4.95 27.46 -2.49
N SER A 89 5.47 28.07 -1.43
CA SER A 89 6.90 27.95 -1.08
C SER A 89 7.34 26.54 -0.73
N LEU A 90 6.42 25.64 -0.38
CA LEU A 90 6.69 24.22 -0.07
C LEU A 90 6.69 23.33 -1.34
N GLU A 91 6.08 23.77 -2.43
CA GLU A 91 5.94 22.93 -3.63
C GLU A 91 7.26 22.48 -4.24
N PRO A 92 8.29 23.34 -4.43
CA PRO A 92 9.57 22.90 -4.99
C PRO A 92 10.28 21.83 -4.15
N TYR A 93 10.15 21.91 -2.83
CA TYR A 93 10.70 20.88 -1.93
C TYR A 93 10.02 19.52 -2.17
N TRP A 94 8.68 19.49 -2.22
CA TRP A 94 7.94 18.25 -2.41
C TRP A 94 8.06 17.68 -3.82
N GLU A 95 8.27 18.52 -4.84
CA GLU A 95 8.60 18.09 -6.20
C GLU A 95 9.95 17.37 -6.23
N ALA A 96 10.96 17.91 -5.56
CA ALA A 96 12.26 17.26 -5.42
C ALA A 96 12.14 15.93 -4.67
N VAL A 97 11.40 15.88 -3.57
CA VAL A 97 11.13 14.65 -2.81
C VAL A 97 10.44 13.62 -3.69
N ARG A 98 9.40 13.99 -4.45
CA ARG A 98 8.71 13.06 -5.37
C ARG A 98 9.67 12.45 -6.40
N THR A 99 10.63 13.21 -6.88
CA THR A 99 11.63 12.70 -7.84
C THR A 99 12.43 11.54 -7.25
N ILE A 100 12.77 11.60 -5.96
CA ILE A 100 13.49 10.53 -5.25
C ILE A 100 12.61 9.27 -5.16
N TYR A 101 11.31 9.41 -4.90
CA TYR A 101 10.38 8.29 -4.71
C TYR A 101 9.70 7.80 -6.00
N LYS A 102 9.92 8.46 -7.14
CA LYS A 102 9.28 8.12 -8.42
C LYS A 102 9.41 6.65 -8.84
N PRO A 103 10.55 5.96 -8.65
CA PRO A 103 10.67 4.53 -8.99
C PRO A 103 9.76 3.60 -8.19
N PHE A 104 9.22 4.07 -7.07
CA PHE A 104 8.35 3.32 -6.16
C PHE A 104 6.85 3.64 -6.33
N GLU A 105 6.49 4.46 -7.33
CA GLU A 105 5.09 4.77 -7.63
C GLU A 105 4.35 3.52 -8.15
N SER A 106 3.06 3.44 -7.83
CA SER A 106 2.20 2.33 -8.26
C SER A 106 1.92 2.30 -9.78
N GLY A 107 2.35 3.32 -10.52
CA GLY A 107 2.18 3.43 -11.97
C GLY A 107 0.75 3.74 -12.42
N LEU A 108 -0.10 4.30 -11.54
CA LEU A 108 -1.40 4.84 -11.93
C LEU A 108 -1.20 6.14 -12.71
N ALA A 109 -1.60 6.17 -13.96
CA ALA A 109 -1.33 7.29 -14.87
C ALA A 109 -2.14 8.55 -14.51
N SER A 110 -3.42 8.39 -14.16
CA SER A 110 -4.34 9.48 -13.84
C SER A 110 -5.53 9.00 -13.01
N PRO A 111 -6.24 9.92 -12.34
CA PRO A 111 -7.55 9.63 -11.77
C PRO A 111 -8.55 9.17 -12.85
N THR A 112 -9.51 8.33 -12.48
CA THR A 112 -10.52 7.85 -13.42
C THR A 112 -11.89 7.68 -12.75
N GLY A 113 -12.95 8.10 -13.43
CA GLY A 113 -14.33 7.90 -13.00
C GLY A 113 -14.76 6.41 -12.91
N ARG A 114 -13.95 5.48 -13.41
CA ARG A 114 -14.21 4.02 -13.25
C ARG A 114 -14.27 3.60 -11.77
N VAL A 115 -13.69 4.38 -10.86
CA VAL A 115 -13.80 4.12 -9.41
C VAL A 115 -15.26 4.05 -8.94
N TYR A 116 -16.17 4.76 -9.57
CA TYR A 116 -17.60 4.69 -9.25
C TYR A 116 -18.30 3.42 -9.73
N PHE A 117 -17.62 2.64 -10.58
CA PHE A 117 -18.06 1.33 -11.04
C PHE A 117 -17.44 0.21 -10.21
N HIS A 118 -16.10 0.13 -10.13
CA HIS A 118 -15.42 -0.94 -9.42
C HIS A 118 -15.39 -0.73 -7.90
N GLU A 119 -15.54 0.50 -7.43
CA GLU A 119 -15.60 0.89 -6.01
C GLU A 119 -14.37 0.49 -5.17
N ILE A 120 -13.21 0.28 -5.80
CA ILE A 120 -11.97 -0.01 -5.09
C ILE A 120 -11.54 1.26 -4.32
N PRO A 121 -11.31 1.20 -2.98
CA PRO A 121 -10.81 2.33 -2.22
C PRO A 121 -9.41 2.77 -2.69
N GLY A 122 -9.12 4.08 -2.64
CA GLY A 122 -7.88 4.63 -3.19
C GLY A 122 -6.61 3.94 -2.71
N GLY A 123 -6.43 3.73 -1.40
CA GLY A 123 -5.28 3.02 -0.86
C GLY A 123 -5.22 1.55 -1.31
N GLN A 124 -6.38 0.89 -1.44
CA GLN A 124 -6.44 -0.48 -1.93
C GLN A 124 -6.13 -0.56 -3.44
N LEU A 125 -6.49 0.44 -4.23
CA LEU A 125 -6.26 0.45 -5.67
C LEU A 125 -4.77 0.34 -6.01
N SER A 126 -3.91 1.13 -5.35
CA SER A 126 -2.46 1.05 -5.54
C SER A 126 -1.87 -0.28 -5.07
N ASN A 127 -2.31 -0.79 -3.90
CA ASN A 127 -1.86 -2.08 -3.39
C ASN A 127 -2.28 -3.24 -4.29
N LEU A 128 -3.54 -3.26 -4.73
CA LEU A 128 -4.09 -4.29 -5.61
C LEU A 128 -3.34 -4.33 -6.96
N ARG A 129 -2.98 -3.15 -7.50
CA ARG A 129 -2.19 -3.06 -8.72
C ARG A 129 -0.79 -3.67 -8.55
N GLN A 130 -0.10 -3.38 -7.44
CA GLN A 130 1.19 -3.99 -7.15
C GLN A 130 1.09 -5.51 -6.96
N GLN A 131 0.06 -5.97 -6.27
CA GLN A 131 -0.22 -7.40 -6.11
C GLN A 131 -0.49 -8.08 -7.47
N ALA A 132 -1.28 -7.44 -8.34
CA ALA A 132 -1.55 -7.95 -9.68
C ALA A 132 -0.25 -8.07 -10.51
N ILE A 133 0.62 -7.05 -10.48
CA ILE A 133 1.92 -7.09 -11.15
C ILE A 133 2.79 -8.23 -10.61
N ALA A 134 2.86 -8.39 -9.29
CA ALA A 134 3.65 -9.46 -8.65
C ALA A 134 3.15 -10.87 -9.02
N LEU A 135 1.85 -11.02 -9.30
CA LEU A 135 1.23 -12.27 -9.74
C LEU A 135 1.25 -12.47 -11.28
N GLY A 136 1.87 -11.55 -12.04
CA GLY A 136 1.88 -11.59 -13.51
C GLY A 136 0.55 -11.24 -14.17
N LEU A 137 -0.36 -10.58 -13.43
CA LEU A 137 -1.69 -10.15 -13.89
C LEU A 137 -1.77 -8.64 -14.19
N GLY A 138 -0.62 -7.95 -14.25
CA GLY A 138 -0.57 -6.50 -14.42
C GLY A 138 -1.29 -6.00 -15.67
N ASP A 139 -1.16 -6.72 -16.80
CA ASP A 139 -1.82 -6.41 -18.08
C ASP A 139 -3.33 -6.71 -18.09
N ARG A 140 -3.82 -7.39 -17.05
CA ARG A 140 -5.24 -7.74 -16.85
C ARG A 140 -5.88 -6.94 -15.72
N PHE A 141 -5.35 -5.76 -15.42
CA PHE A 141 -5.81 -4.99 -14.28
C PHE A 141 -7.25 -4.50 -14.43
N GLU A 142 -7.73 -4.24 -15.66
CA GLU A 142 -9.14 -3.92 -15.92
C GLU A 142 -10.06 -5.10 -15.61
N ASP A 143 -9.66 -6.34 -15.94
CA ASP A 143 -10.41 -7.54 -15.56
C ASP A 143 -10.52 -7.66 -14.03
N ILE A 144 -9.46 -7.27 -13.31
CA ILE A 144 -9.45 -7.27 -11.84
C ILE A 144 -10.38 -6.21 -11.28
N GLU A 145 -10.46 -5.02 -11.88
CA GLU A 145 -11.42 -3.98 -11.50
C GLU A 145 -12.87 -4.46 -11.67
N ASP A 146 -13.18 -5.09 -12.80
CA ASP A 146 -14.50 -5.64 -13.09
C ASP A 146 -14.83 -6.80 -12.14
N MET A 147 -13.87 -7.69 -11.89
CA MET A 147 -14.02 -8.79 -10.94
C MET A 147 -14.15 -8.28 -9.49
N TYR A 148 -13.52 -7.18 -9.13
CA TYR A 148 -13.67 -6.56 -7.81
C TYR A 148 -15.13 -6.14 -7.55
N ALA A 149 -15.78 -5.54 -8.54
CA ALA A 149 -17.19 -5.19 -8.44
C ALA A 149 -18.06 -6.45 -8.27
N ALA A 150 -17.76 -7.53 -8.99
CA ALA A 150 -18.47 -8.82 -8.85
C ALA A 150 -18.22 -9.45 -7.47
N ALA A 151 -16.96 -9.51 -7.03
CA ALA A 151 -16.58 -10.03 -5.71
C ALA A 151 -17.27 -9.25 -4.56
N ASN A 152 -17.34 -7.93 -4.68
CA ASN A 152 -18.04 -7.10 -3.70
C ASN A 152 -19.53 -7.45 -3.59
N ARG A 153 -20.21 -7.70 -4.73
CA ARG A 153 -21.61 -8.13 -4.73
C ARG A 153 -21.78 -9.51 -4.09
N ILE A 154 -20.93 -10.47 -4.44
CA ILE A 154 -20.97 -11.84 -3.89
C ILE A 154 -20.77 -11.81 -2.37
N LEU A 155 -19.91 -10.91 -1.87
CA LEU A 155 -19.67 -10.73 -0.43
C LEU A 155 -20.72 -9.88 0.29
N GLY A 156 -21.78 -9.45 -0.40
CA GLY A 156 -22.90 -8.70 0.21
C GLY A 156 -22.71 -7.19 0.23
N ASN A 157 -21.91 -6.64 -0.68
CA ASN A 157 -21.60 -5.20 -0.75
C ASN A 157 -21.06 -4.65 0.57
N ILE A 158 -20.05 -5.28 1.11
CA ILE A 158 -19.47 -4.94 2.41
C ILE A 158 -18.91 -3.51 2.43
N VAL A 159 -18.88 -2.92 3.62
CA VAL A 159 -18.20 -1.63 3.84
C VAL A 159 -16.71 -1.82 3.58
N LYS A 160 -16.19 -1.08 2.59
CA LYS A 160 -14.79 -1.20 2.13
C LYS A 160 -13.88 -0.24 2.88
N VAL A 161 -13.41 -0.70 4.02
CA VAL A 161 -12.38 -0.05 4.84
C VAL A 161 -11.37 -1.13 5.26
N THR A 162 -10.13 -0.76 5.54
CA THR A 162 -9.12 -1.75 5.98
C THR A 162 -9.58 -2.44 7.28
N PRO A 163 -9.63 -3.80 7.34
CA PRO A 163 -9.09 -4.77 6.38
C PRO A 163 -10.10 -5.32 5.35
N SER A 164 -11.39 -4.99 5.42
CA SER A 164 -12.43 -5.59 4.58
C SER A 164 -12.24 -5.35 3.07
N SER A 165 -11.67 -4.19 2.68
CA SER A 165 -11.34 -3.92 1.29
C SER A 165 -10.31 -4.91 0.72
N LYS A 166 -9.40 -5.42 1.57
CA LYS A 166 -8.43 -6.46 1.19
C LYS A 166 -9.14 -7.77 0.87
N VAL A 167 -10.15 -8.16 1.64
CA VAL A 167 -10.93 -9.39 1.42
C VAL A 167 -11.52 -9.39 0.00
N VAL A 168 -12.13 -8.28 -0.42
CA VAL A 168 -12.70 -8.16 -1.78
C VAL A 168 -11.59 -8.23 -2.84
N GLY A 169 -10.46 -7.57 -2.60
CA GLY A 169 -9.32 -7.57 -3.52
C GLY A 169 -8.69 -8.95 -3.68
N ASP A 170 -8.47 -9.67 -2.59
CA ASP A 170 -7.92 -11.03 -2.61
C ASP A 170 -8.85 -11.99 -3.39
N LEU A 171 -10.17 -11.86 -3.19
CA LEU A 171 -11.13 -12.65 -3.96
C LEU A 171 -11.07 -12.31 -5.45
N ALA A 172 -11.05 -11.03 -5.80
CA ALA A 172 -10.98 -10.61 -7.20
C ALA A 172 -9.72 -11.14 -7.89
N LEU A 173 -8.54 -11.03 -7.25
CA LEU A 173 -7.29 -11.57 -7.77
C LEU A 173 -7.34 -13.09 -7.97
N ALA A 174 -7.88 -13.82 -6.98
CA ALA A 174 -7.98 -15.27 -7.05
C ALA A 174 -8.89 -15.72 -8.22
N LEU A 175 -10.04 -15.07 -8.39
CA LEU A 175 -10.98 -15.38 -9.47
C LEU A 175 -10.42 -15.06 -10.86
N VAL A 176 -9.75 -13.91 -11.03
CA VAL A 176 -9.07 -13.56 -12.30
C VAL A 176 -7.93 -14.51 -12.59
N GLY A 177 -7.13 -14.86 -11.58
CA GLY A 177 -6.05 -15.84 -11.72
C GLY A 177 -6.53 -17.23 -12.12
N ALA A 178 -7.68 -17.66 -11.61
CA ALA A 178 -8.32 -18.93 -11.94
C ALA A 178 -9.11 -18.89 -13.27
N GLY A 179 -9.31 -17.72 -13.88
CA GLY A 179 -10.19 -17.56 -15.04
C GLY A 179 -11.65 -17.90 -14.72
N ALA A 180 -12.08 -17.65 -13.49
CA ALA A 180 -13.39 -18.05 -12.98
C ALA A 180 -14.50 -17.13 -13.49
N ASP A 181 -15.67 -17.73 -13.80
CA ASP A 181 -16.90 -16.98 -13.99
C ASP A 181 -17.50 -16.63 -12.61
N PRO A 182 -17.83 -15.35 -12.34
CA PRO A 182 -18.36 -14.92 -11.05
C PRO A 182 -19.67 -15.62 -10.66
N ALA A 183 -20.54 -15.92 -11.63
CA ALA A 183 -21.81 -16.56 -11.36
C ALA A 183 -21.63 -18.05 -11.01
N ASP A 184 -20.71 -18.75 -11.72
CA ASP A 184 -20.37 -20.14 -11.34
C ASP A 184 -19.69 -20.20 -9.97
N PHE A 185 -18.82 -19.22 -9.65
CA PHE A 185 -18.21 -19.14 -8.32
C PHE A 185 -19.26 -18.94 -7.22
N GLU A 186 -20.22 -18.02 -7.40
CA GLU A 186 -21.29 -17.77 -6.43
C GLU A 186 -22.16 -19.00 -6.19
N GLU A 187 -22.47 -19.72 -7.28
CA GLU A 187 -23.29 -20.96 -7.20
C GLU A 187 -22.51 -22.13 -6.62
N ASN A 188 -21.23 -22.29 -6.99
CA ASN A 188 -20.40 -23.46 -6.70
C ASN A 188 -19.06 -23.11 -6.05
N PRO A 189 -19.01 -22.37 -4.90
CA PRO A 189 -17.76 -21.86 -4.34
C PRO A 189 -16.76 -22.94 -3.92
N THR A 190 -17.23 -24.16 -3.62
CA THR A 190 -16.37 -25.28 -3.22
C THR A 190 -15.51 -25.85 -4.34
N ARG A 191 -15.75 -25.47 -5.60
CA ARG A 191 -14.93 -25.86 -6.75
C ARG A 191 -13.65 -25.03 -6.87
N TYR A 192 -13.57 -23.92 -6.14
CA TYR A 192 -12.51 -22.93 -6.24
C TYR A 192 -11.66 -22.89 -4.98
N ASP A 193 -10.41 -22.52 -5.13
CA ASP A 193 -9.54 -22.21 -4.00
C ASP A 193 -9.85 -20.79 -3.51
N ILE A 194 -10.47 -20.71 -2.33
CA ILE A 194 -10.90 -19.45 -1.74
C ILE A 194 -9.80 -18.92 -0.83
N PRO A 195 -9.33 -17.67 -0.99
CA PRO A 195 -8.32 -17.09 -0.13
C PRO A 195 -8.68 -17.14 1.36
N ASP A 196 -7.68 -17.39 2.22
CA ASP A 196 -7.87 -17.46 3.68
C ASP A 196 -8.51 -16.19 4.26
N SER A 197 -8.20 -15.01 3.71
CA SER A 197 -8.81 -13.74 4.14
C SER A 197 -10.32 -13.69 3.88
N VAL A 198 -10.78 -14.34 2.79
CA VAL A 198 -12.20 -14.44 2.45
C VAL A 198 -12.90 -15.43 3.39
N ILE A 199 -12.26 -16.58 3.65
CA ILE A 199 -12.77 -17.57 4.59
C ILE A 199 -12.88 -16.96 5.99
N GLY A 200 -11.82 -16.31 6.47
CA GLY A 200 -11.82 -15.64 7.79
C GLY A 200 -12.91 -14.57 7.89
N PHE A 201 -13.13 -13.79 6.83
CA PHE A 201 -14.26 -12.85 6.79
C PHE A 201 -15.60 -13.60 6.94
N LEU A 202 -15.85 -14.65 6.16
CA LEU A 202 -17.09 -15.41 6.22
C LEU A 202 -17.30 -16.15 7.56
N GLU A 203 -16.21 -16.51 8.26
CA GLU A 203 -16.22 -17.04 9.63
C GLU A 203 -16.48 -15.97 10.69
N GLY A 204 -16.41 -14.68 10.32
CA GLY A 204 -16.67 -13.53 11.19
C GLY A 204 -15.45 -13.00 11.94
N GLU A 205 -14.23 -13.24 11.43
CA GLU A 205 -13.00 -12.69 12.03
C GLU A 205 -12.97 -11.14 12.04
N LEU A 206 -13.69 -10.50 11.10
CA LEU A 206 -13.85 -9.05 11.02
C LEU A 206 -15.13 -8.52 11.67
N GLY A 207 -15.84 -9.35 12.45
CA GLY A 207 -17.15 -9.05 12.99
C GLY A 207 -18.29 -9.26 11.98
N ASP A 208 -19.52 -9.05 12.45
CA ASP A 208 -20.71 -9.24 11.60
C ASP A 208 -20.91 -8.02 10.69
N PRO A 209 -21.13 -8.21 9.38
CA PRO A 209 -21.38 -7.10 8.47
C PRO A 209 -22.74 -6.44 8.78
N PRO A 210 -22.81 -5.08 8.79
CA PRO A 210 -24.05 -4.35 9.12
C PRO A 210 -25.24 -4.72 8.22
N GLY A 211 -24.97 -5.16 6.97
CA GLY A 211 -25.99 -5.61 6.02
C GLY A 211 -26.42 -7.06 6.18
N GLY A 212 -25.86 -7.80 7.16
CA GLY A 212 -26.02 -9.23 7.29
C GLY A 212 -25.09 -10.03 6.36
N TRP A 213 -25.10 -11.34 6.51
CA TRP A 213 -24.28 -12.26 5.73
C TRP A 213 -24.86 -12.54 4.34
N PRO A 214 -24.00 -12.71 3.31
CA PRO A 214 -24.46 -13.06 1.95
C PRO A 214 -24.87 -14.54 1.88
N GLU A 215 -26.09 -14.85 2.30
CA GLU A 215 -26.64 -16.21 2.19
C GLU A 215 -27.37 -16.41 0.83
N PRO A 216 -27.31 -17.61 0.22
CA PRO A 216 -26.72 -18.85 0.72
C PRO A 216 -25.23 -19.02 0.43
N PHE A 217 -24.56 -18.02 -0.13
CA PHE A 217 -23.16 -18.12 -0.54
C PHE A 217 -22.24 -18.46 0.64
N ARG A 218 -22.40 -17.76 1.80
CA ARG A 218 -21.61 -18.03 3.00
C ARG A 218 -21.68 -19.48 3.44
N THR A 219 -22.90 -20.02 3.54
CA THR A 219 -23.12 -21.43 3.94
C THR A 219 -22.44 -22.40 2.97
N LYS A 220 -22.56 -22.17 1.66
CA LYS A 220 -21.91 -22.98 0.63
C LYS A 220 -20.38 -22.88 0.72
N ALA A 221 -19.82 -21.69 0.84
CA ALA A 221 -18.38 -21.45 0.88
C ALA A 221 -17.69 -22.05 2.11
N LEU A 222 -18.38 -22.08 3.25
CA LEU A 222 -17.88 -22.68 4.50
C LEU A 222 -18.15 -24.18 4.63
N GLN A 223 -18.89 -24.79 3.72
CA GLN A 223 -19.26 -26.19 3.80
C GLN A 223 -18.04 -27.11 3.89
N GLY A 224 -17.99 -27.93 4.93
CA GLY A 224 -16.91 -28.90 5.17
C GLY A 224 -15.61 -28.29 5.71
N ARG A 225 -15.59 -26.98 6.03
CA ARG A 225 -14.43 -26.31 6.66
C ARG A 225 -14.59 -26.32 8.18
N ALA A 226 -13.50 -26.63 8.88
CA ALA A 226 -13.47 -26.49 10.34
C ALA A 226 -13.27 -25.02 10.69
N ALA A 227 -14.10 -24.47 11.58
CA ALA A 227 -13.93 -23.11 12.09
C ALA A 227 -12.58 -22.99 12.83
N LYS A 228 -11.82 -21.96 12.47
CA LYS A 228 -10.60 -21.62 13.22
C LYS A 228 -10.98 -20.93 14.53
N PRO A 229 -10.23 -21.13 15.64
CA PRO A 229 -10.47 -20.40 16.88
C PRO A 229 -10.29 -18.88 16.62
N ARG A 230 -11.28 -18.08 17.04
CA ARG A 230 -11.28 -16.61 16.85
C ARG A 230 -10.25 -15.86 17.71
N HIS A 231 -9.79 -16.49 18.78
CA HIS A 231 -8.79 -15.92 19.69
C HIS A 231 -7.69 -16.95 19.95
N THR A 232 -6.46 -16.51 19.85
CA THR A 232 -5.30 -17.27 20.27
C THR A 232 -4.80 -16.62 21.57
N GLU A 233 -4.82 -17.36 22.68
CA GLU A 233 -4.20 -16.93 23.91
C GLU A 233 -2.67 -16.85 23.73
N LEU A 234 -2.04 -15.88 24.39
CA LEU A 234 -0.59 -15.78 24.38
C LEU A 234 -0.01 -16.97 25.15
N THR A 235 1.11 -17.50 24.67
CA THR A 235 1.87 -18.48 25.47
C THR A 235 2.58 -17.78 26.62
N PRO A 236 2.92 -18.50 27.72
CA PRO A 236 3.69 -17.91 28.80
C PRO A 236 5.01 -17.27 28.37
N GLU A 237 5.66 -17.85 27.33
CA GLU A 237 6.88 -17.30 26.73
C GLU A 237 6.60 -15.99 26.02
N GLN A 238 5.49 -15.89 25.28
CA GLN A 238 5.07 -14.67 24.60
C GLN A 238 4.69 -13.56 25.60
N GLU A 239 4.02 -13.89 26.69
CA GLU A 239 3.71 -12.95 27.78
C GLU A 239 4.99 -12.42 28.43
N SER A 240 5.94 -13.29 28.72
CA SER A 240 7.25 -12.92 29.27
C SER A 240 8.04 -12.04 28.32
N ALA A 241 8.07 -12.40 27.03
CA ALA A 241 8.74 -11.62 26.00
C ALA A 241 8.06 -10.25 25.79
N LEU A 242 6.73 -10.18 25.89
CA LEU A 242 6.00 -8.94 25.81
C LEU A 242 6.35 -7.97 26.96
N ALA A 243 6.63 -8.49 28.14
CA ALA A 243 7.05 -7.70 29.28
C ALA A 243 8.50 -7.17 29.17
N THR A 244 9.39 -7.90 28.51
CA THR A 244 10.82 -7.57 28.39
C THR A 244 11.16 -6.83 27.09
N GLU A 245 10.61 -7.26 25.94
CA GLU A 245 10.85 -6.71 24.60
C GLU A 245 9.50 -6.39 23.88
N PRO A 246 8.67 -5.47 24.40
CA PRO A 246 7.29 -5.30 23.95
C PRO A 246 7.18 -5.00 22.45
N ARG A 247 8.03 -4.10 21.93
CA ARG A 247 7.94 -3.69 20.52
C ARG A 247 8.28 -4.83 19.56
N ARG A 248 9.32 -5.60 19.86
CA ARG A 248 9.73 -6.74 19.03
C ARG A 248 8.68 -7.82 19.05
N THR A 249 8.21 -8.17 20.25
CA THR A 249 7.19 -9.21 20.45
C THR A 249 5.88 -8.85 19.77
N LEU A 250 5.40 -7.60 19.90
CA LEU A 250 4.21 -7.12 19.19
C LEU A 250 4.39 -7.20 17.67
N ASN A 251 5.54 -6.81 17.13
CA ASN A 251 5.80 -6.93 15.70
C ASN A 251 5.76 -8.38 15.22
N GLN A 252 6.34 -9.31 15.98
CA GLN A 252 6.34 -10.74 15.64
C GLN A 252 4.92 -11.34 15.70
N LEU A 253 4.10 -10.92 16.64
CA LEU A 253 2.73 -11.40 16.81
C LEU A 253 1.77 -10.82 15.78
N LEU A 254 1.85 -9.51 15.53
CA LEU A 254 0.90 -8.79 14.67
C LEU A 254 1.31 -8.80 13.19
N PHE A 255 2.62 -8.83 12.93
CA PHE A 255 3.19 -8.72 11.57
C PHE A 255 4.31 -9.76 11.34
N PRO A 256 4.03 -11.08 11.47
CA PRO A 256 5.08 -12.11 11.46
C PRO A 256 5.86 -12.16 10.14
N GLY A 257 5.23 -11.93 8.99
CA GLY A 257 5.88 -11.91 7.68
C GLY A 257 6.88 -10.76 7.55
N PRO A 258 6.42 -9.50 7.58
CA PRO A 258 7.29 -8.32 7.50
C PRO A 258 8.40 -8.30 8.56
N THR A 259 8.13 -8.81 9.77
CA THR A 259 9.13 -8.86 10.84
C THR A 259 10.26 -9.84 10.50
N ARG A 260 9.95 -11.03 9.97
CA ARG A 260 10.97 -11.98 9.52
C ARG A 260 11.83 -11.42 8.38
N GLU A 261 11.21 -10.73 7.41
CA GLU A 261 11.93 -10.10 6.30
C GLU A 261 12.88 -9.00 6.80
N PHE A 262 12.42 -8.19 7.74
CA PHE A 262 13.24 -7.14 8.36
C PHE A 262 14.41 -7.74 9.17
N GLU A 263 14.15 -8.76 10.00
CA GLU A 263 15.19 -9.43 10.80
C GLU A 263 16.23 -10.10 9.88
N ALA A 264 15.80 -10.79 8.81
CA ALA A 264 16.70 -11.38 7.82
C ALA A 264 17.53 -10.31 7.06
N SER A 265 16.94 -9.17 6.72
CA SER A 265 17.66 -8.06 6.12
C SER A 265 18.72 -7.48 7.07
N ARG A 266 18.38 -7.32 8.35
CA ARG A 266 19.34 -6.84 9.36
C ARG A 266 20.47 -7.84 9.62
N GLU A 267 20.18 -9.13 9.59
CA GLU A 267 21.20 -10.18 9.71
C GLU A 267 22.17 -10.15 8.52
N ALA A 268 21.64 -9.97 7.30
CA ALA A 268 22.43 -9.98 6.07
C ALA A 268 23.28 -8.71 5.88
N TYR A 269 22.75 -7.55 6.24
CA TYR A 269 23.34 -6.24 5.90
C TYR A 269 23.74 -5.40 7.11
N GLY A 270 23.40 -5.80 8.32
CA GLY A 270 23.63 -5.02 9.53
C GLY A 270 22.67 -3.84 9.67
N ASP A 271 23.09 -2.81 10.39
CA ASP A 271 22.32 -1.59 10.60
C ASP A 271 22.56 -0.58 9.46
N LEU A 272 21.56 -0.42 8.59
CA LEU A 272 21.60 0.52 7.46
C LEU A 272 21.11 1.93 7.80
N SER A 273 20.78 2.22 9.07
CA SER A 273 20.28 3.55 9.48
C SER A 273 21.31 4.66 9.33
N VAL A 274 22.58 4.32 9.13
CA VAL A 274 23.69 5.25 8.84
C VAL A 274 23.67 5.76 7.40
N LEU A 275 22.90 5.14 6.50
CA LEU A 275 22.79 5.57 5.10
C LEU A 275 21.76 6.68 4.96
N GLY A 276 22.03 7.64 4.06
CA GLY A 276 21.03 8.61 3.62
C GLY A 276 19.88 7.95 2.83
N THR A 277 18.78 8.66 2.69
CA THR A 277 17.60 8.13 1.98
C THR A 277 17.92 7.80 0.52
N ILE A 278 18.67 8.62 -0.17
CA ILE A 278 19.03 8.43 -1.58
C ILE A 278 19.90 7.18 -1.73
N GLU A 279 20.96 7.06 -0.93
CA GLU A 279 21.88 5.93 -0.95
C GLU A 279 21.19 4.61 -0.57
N PHE A 280 20.25 4.67 0.38
CA PHE A 280 19.47 3.49 0.77
C PHE A 280 18.51 3.04 -0.35
N LEU A 281 17.82 3.97 -1.02
CA LEU A 281 16.80 3.64 -2.03
C LEU A 281 17.39 3.36 -3.42
N HIS A 282 18.46 4.07 -3.80
CA HIS A 282 19.01 4.03 -5.16
C HIS A 282 20.41 3.41 -5.23
N GLY A 283 21.06 3.23 -4.07
CA GLY A 283 22.46 2.83 -4.00
C GLY A 283 23.41 4.01 -4.30
N LEU A 284 24.70 3.67 -4.38
CA LEU A 284 25.74 4.63 -4.74
C LEU A 284 25.87 4.71 -6.26
N GLU A 285 25.93 5.90 -6.80
CA GLU A 285 26.23 6.13 -8.22
C GLU A 285 27.72 5.93 -8.51
N GLN A 286 28.03 5.36 -9.68
CA GLN A 286 29.40 5.17 -10.13
C GLN A 286 30.09 6.53 -10.29
N GLY A 287 31.29 6.67 -9.70
CA GLY A 287 32.06 7.91 -9.72
C GLY A 287 31.71 8.92 -8.63
N THR A 288 30.77 8.57 -7.73
CA THR A 288 30.42 9.39 -6.57
C THR A 288 31.00 8.80 -5.28
N GLU A 289 31.19 9.67 -4.29
CA GLU A 289 31.57 9.28 -2.93
C GLU A 289 30.47 9.67 -1.95
N TYR A 290 30.26 8.81 -0.97
CA TYR A 290 29.30 9.00 0.12
C TYR A 290 30.04 8.93 1.46
N GLU A 291 29.76 9.87 2.34
CA GLU A 291 30.30 9.90 3.70
C GLU A 291 29.27 9.34 4.68
N ALA A 292 29.58 8.21 5.30
CA ALA A 292 28.75 7.60 6.34
C ALA A 292 29.39 7.76 7.71
N GLU A 293 28.69 8.35 8.67
CA GLU A 293 29.11 8.38 10.06
C GLU A 293 28.56 7.12 10.77
N ILE A 294 29.47 6.15 11.04
CA ILE A 294 29.10 4.86 11.64
C ILE A 294 29.05 4.90 13.17
N GLU A 295 29.78 5.81 13.77
CA GLU A 295 29.81 6.12 15.21
C GLU A 295 30.23 7.60 15.37
N ALA A 296 29.96 8.19 16.51
CA ALA A 296 30.35 9.57 16.79
C ALA A 296 31.83 9.80 16.50
N GLY A 297 32.15 10.65 15.49
CA GLY A 297 33.49 10.97 15.04
C GLY A 297 34.18 9.89 14.21
N LYS A 298 33.51 8.78 13.86
CA LYS A 298 34.03 7.78 12.92
C LYS A 298 33.29 7.85 11.61
N ARG A 299 33.96 8.35 10.59
CA ARG A 299 33.42 8.51 9.25
C ARG A 299 34.08 7.56 8.27
N LEU A 300 33.30 6.99 7.39
CA LEU A 300 33.74 6.21 6.25
C LEU A 300 33.40 6.95 4.97
N ILE A 301 34.35 7.03 4.06
CA ILE A 301 34.13 7.53 2.69
C ILE A 301 34.01 6.31 1.79
N LEU A 302 32.82 6.09 1.24
CA LEU A 302 32.46 4.97 0.39
C LEU A 302 32.28 5.48 -1.05
N GLY A 303 32.78 4.75 -2.01
CA GLY A 303 32.58 5.09 -3.43
C GLY A 303 32.49 3.85 -4.31
N ILE A 304 31.89 4.01 -5.49
CA ILE A 304 31.89 3.00 -6.56
C ILE A 304 32.67 3.55 -7.75
N SER A 305 33.81 2.91 -8.06
CA SER A 305 34.62 3.28 -9.20
C SER A 305 34.12 2.67 -10.50
N SER A 306 33.76 1.37 -10.47
CA SER A 306 33.20 0.67 -11.62
C SER A 306 32.36 -0.53 -11.23
N VAL A 307 31.42 -0.88 -12.09
CA VAL A 307 30.59 -2.08 -11.98
C VAL A 307 30.91 -2.96 -13.21
N GLY A 308 31.46 -4.15 -12.96
CA GLY A 308 31.79 -5.11 -14.03
C GLY A 308 30.54 -5.74 -14.61
N GLU A 309 30.70 -6.39 -15.76
CA GLU A 309 29.63 -7.23 -16.32
C GLU A 309 29.40 -8.49 -15.49
N ALA A 310 28.19 -9.02 -15.56
CA ALA A 310 27.89 -10.27 -14.87
C ALA A 310 28.53 -11.45 -15.59
N ASP A 311 29.09 -12.37 -14.83
CA ASP A 311 29.58 -13.63 -15.35
C ASP A 311 28.41 -14.61 -15.63
N ARG A 312 28.75 -15.82 -16.10
CA ARG A 312 27.75 -16.87 -16.42
C ARG A 312 26.97 -17.36 -15.22
N GLN A 313 27.44 -17.08 -14.01
CA GLN A 313 26.78 -17.42 -12.75
C GLN A 313 25.93 -16.26 -12.22
N GLY A 314 25.91 -15.12 -12.94
CA GLY A 314 25.21 -13.92 -12.52
C GLY A 314 25.93 -13.13 -11.44
N MET A 315 27.25 -13.30 -11.31
CA MET A 315 28.07 -12.55 -10.35
C MET A 315 28.72 -11.35 -11.05
N ARG A 316 28.75 -10.19 -10.37
CA ARG A 316 29.43 -8.97 -10.81
C ARG A 316 30.54 -8.60 -9.84
N THR A 317 31.66 -8.14 -10.34
CA THR A 317 32.67 -7.48 -9.53
C THR A 317 32.42 -5.99 -9.52
N VAL A 318 32.22 -5.43 -8.33
CA VAL A 318 32.09 -3.98 -8.10
C VAL A 318 33.40 -3.48 -7.51
N MET A 319 34.01 -2.51 -8.15
CA MET A 319 35.21 -1.85 -7.67
C MET A 319 34.80 -0.69 -6.74
N CYS A 320 34.79 -0.97 -5.44
CA CYS A 320 34.48 0.01 -4.41
C CYS A 320 35.75 0.72 -3.93
N THR A 321 35.60 1.92 -3.39
CA THR A 321 36.60 2.59 -2.57
C THR A 321 36.10 2.72 -1.13
N LEU A 322 36.98 2.50 -0.18
CA LEU A 322 36.77 2.73 1.24
C LEU A 322 37.91 3.59 1.78
N ASN A 323 37.61 4.82 2.19
CA ASN A 323 38.63 5.80 2.61
C ASN A 323 39.79 5.93 1.59
N GLY A 324 39.44 5.98 0.30
CA GLY A 324 40.39 6.09 -0.80
C GLY A 324 41.11 4.78 -1.19
N GLN A 325 40.86 3.69 -0.51
CA GLN A 325 41.45 2.37 -0.83
C GLN A 325 40.51 1.52 -1.67
N PHE A 326 40.99 0.94 -2.75
CA PHE A 326 40.22 0.01 -3.58
C PHE A 326 39.86 -1.26 -2.84
N ARG A 327 38.58 -1.66 -2.95
CA ARG A 327 38.01 -2.87 -2.40
C ARG A 327 37.12 -3.54 -3.45
N PRO A 328 37.60 -4.55 -4.19
CA PRO A 328 36.75 -5.33 -5.07
C PRO A 328 35.77 -6.16 -4.26
N VAL A 329 34.49 -6.04 -4.58
CA VAL A 329 33.40 -6.81 -3.96
C VAL A 329 32.66 -7.57 -5.05
N THR A 330 32.50 -8.87 -4.87
CA THR A 330 31.72 -9.70 -5.80
C THR A 330 30.29 -9.82 -5.26
N VAL A 331 29.31 -9.41 -6.06
CA VAL A 331 27.89 -9.41 -5.71
C VAL A 331 27.09 -10.18 -6.75
N ARG A 332 25.98 -10.79 -6.33
CA ARG A 332 25.05 -11.42 -7.26
C ARG A 332 24.14 -10.38 -7.89
N ASP A 333 24.10 -10.35 -9.22
CA ASP A 333 23.10 -9.57 -9.94
C ASP A 333 21.75 -10.31 -9.95
N ARG A 334 20.78 -9.78 -9.21
CA ARG A 334 19.44 -10.37 -9.09
C ARG A 334 18.57 -10.13 -10.32
N SER A 335 18.96 -9.24 -11.22
CA SER A 335 18.26 -9.00 -12.48
C SER A 335 18.54 -10.06 -13.55
N ILE A 336 19.57 -10.89 -13.35
CA ILE A 336 20.00 -11.91 -14.29
C ILE A 336 19.65 -13.30 -13.76
N THR A 337 18.91 -14.06 -14.56
CA THR A 337 18.69 -15.48 -14.30
C THR A 337 19.99 -16.21 -14.66
N ALA A 338 20.66 -16.80 -13.68
CA ALA A 338 21.88 -17.57 -13.91
C ALA A 338 21.58 -18.77 -14.81
N ASP A 339 22.37 -18.94 -15.85
CA ASP A 339 22.30 -20.08 -16.77
C ASP A 339 22.99 -21.29 -16.10
N VAL A 340 22.41 -21.76 -14.99
CA VAL A 340 22.92 -22.92 -14.27
C VAL A 340 22.34 -24.17 -14.91
N LYS A 341 23.07 -24.78 -15.82
CA LYS A 341 22.82 -26.18 -16.17
C LYS A 341 22.97 -27.00 -14.89
N ALA A 342 21.88 -27.66 -14.49
CA ALA A 342 21.93 -28.63 -13.40
C ALA A 342 23.03 -29.64 -13.74
N VAL A 343 24.09 -29.67 -12.92
CA VAL A 343 25.09 -30.73 -12.99
C VAL A 343 24.41 -31.97 -12.41
N GLU A 344 24.12 -32.96 -13.27
CA GLU A 344 23.72 -34.28 -12.82
C GLU A 344 24.72 -34.74 -11.77
N LYS A 345 24.23 -35.08 -10.58
CA LYS A 345 25.08 -35.77 -9.58
C LYS A 345 25.50 -37.06 -10.21
N ALA A 346 26.81 -37.27 -10.31
CA ALA A 346 27.36 -38.58 -10.59
C ALA A 346 26.94 -39.53 -9.47
N ASP A 347 26.39 -40.69 -9.85
CA ASP A 347 26.03 -41.80 -8.96
C ASP A 347 27.23 -42.31 -8.16
#